data_289f25d4876ab348d9345ff10a961647
#
_entry.id   289f25d4876ab348d9345ff10a961647
#
_cell.length_a   1.000
_cell.length_b   1.000
_cell.length_c   1.000
_cell.angle_alpha   90.00
_cell.angle_beta   90.00
_cell.angle_gamma   90.00
#
_symmetry.space_group_name_H-M   'P 1'
#
loop_
_entity.id
_entity.type
_entity.pdbx_description
1 polymer ?
#
loop_
_entity_poly.entity_id
_entity_poly.type
_entity_poly.pdbx_seq_one_letter_code
_entity_poly.pdbx_strand_id
1 'polypeptide(L)'
;MASLFEYVALARVATRDEFTQKHAAPFLLVNIEGRPEARDRSFKTSTITGTTAALAKAMATGAVKLSSQVGRFEVLPVVKGKDSPWAGRISIGRARNNDIVVEDNSVSKMHANFTQEGAGFHLTDAQSHNGVTLNGKKLDPGEKRELKSGDALILGGVPTTYLDAGALYDFIKRDVLQEIVK
;
A
#
# COMPACT_ATOMS: atom_id res chain seq x y z
N MET A 1 6.90 -9.03 -2.40
CA MET A 1 6.33 -7.76 -1.90
C MET A 1 6.65 -7.65 -0.42
N ALA A 2 7.04 -6.47 0.04
CA ALA A 2 7.26 -6.23 1.46
C ALA A 2 5.90 -6.17 2.20
N SER A 3 5.79 -6.81 3.35
CA SER A 3 4.58 -6.75 4.18
C SER A 3 4.52 -5.44 4.96
N LEU A 4 3.33 -5.02 5.42
CA LEU A 4 3.22 -3.87 6.34
C LEU A 4 4.17 -4.03 7.52
N PHE A 5 4.37 -5.26 8.02
CA PHE A 5 5.28 -5.54 9.13
C PHE A 5 6.74 -5.15 8.84
N GLU A 6 7.22 -5.33 7.60
CA GLU A 6 8.59 -4.91 7.22
C GLU A 6 8.73 -3.38 7.20
N TYR A 7 7.70 -2.66 6.72
CA TYR A 7 7.69 -1.20 6.80
C TYR A 7 7.62 -0.70 8.24
N VAL A 8 6.83 -1.35 9.09
CA VAL A 8 6.75 -1.05 10.54
C VAL A 8 8.10 -1.29 11.21
N ALA A 9 8.75 -2.42 10.93
CA ALA A 9 10.06 -2.75 11.48
C ALA A 9 11.12 -1.71 11.08
N LEU A 10 11.09 -1.26 9.84
CA LEU A 10 11.99 -0.23 9.35
C LEU A 10 11.68 1.14 9.98
N ALA A 11 10.43 1.57 9.98
CA ALA A 11 10.02 2.85 10.54
C ALA A 11 10.30 2.95 12.05
N ARG A 12 10.37 1.83 12.76
CA ARG A 12 10.74 1.82 14.18
C ARG A 12 12.18 2.30 14.42
N VAL A 13 13.11 1.94 13.54
CA VAL A 13 14.55 2.20 13.73
C VAL A 13 15.10 3.32 12.86
N ALA A 14 14.46 3.62 11.73
CA ALA A 14 14.87 4.67 10.82
C ALA A 14 14.24 6.02 11.20
N THR A 15 14.93 7.10 10.87
CA THR A 15 14.34 8.43 10.83
C THR A 15 13.40 8.55 9.62
N ARG A 16 12.58 9.61 9.61
CA ARG A 16 11.70 9.90 8.47
C ARG A 16 12.47 10.08 7.17
N ASP A 17 13.60 10.79 7.24
CA ASP A 17 14.43 11.07 6.07
C ASP A 17 15.10 9.80 5.53
N GLU A 18 15.64 8.96 6.39
CA GLU A 18 16.20 7.66 6.00
C GLU A 18 15.13 6.75 5.35
N PHE A 19 13.91 6.75 5.90
CA PHE A 19 12.81 5.98 5.35
C PHE A 19 12.41 6.49 3.96
N THR A 20 12.29 7.81 3.79
CA THR A 20 11.91 8.41 2.50
C THR A 20 12.99 8.27 1.44
N GLN A 21 14.27 8.36 1.80
CA GLN A 21 15.39 8.11 0.88
C GLN A 21 15.41 6.66 0.39
N LYS A 22 15.06 5.72 1.26
CA LYS A 22 15.01 4.29 0.90
C LYS A 22 13.81 3.94 0.02
N HIS A 23 12.72 4.70 0.13
CA HIS A 23 11.46 4.45 -0.55
C HIS A 23 11.04 5.64 -1.42
N ALA A 24 11.60 5.73 -2.62
CA ALA A 24 11.27 6.82 -3.55
C ALA A 24 9.88 6.71 -4.20
N ALA A 25 9.34 5.49 -4.31
CA ALA A 25 8.02 5.25 -4.88
C ALA A 25 6.90 5.52 -3.86
N PRO A 26 5.72 5.99 -4.30
CA PRO A 26 4.55 6.07 -3.45
C PRO A 26 3.93 4.70 -3.19
N PHE A 27 2.93 4.68 -2.32
CA PHE A 27 2.27 3.48 -1.82
C PHE A 27 0.75 3.58 -1.92
N LEU A 28 0.13 2.42 -2.01
CA LEU A 28 -1.30 2.25 -1.75
C LEU A 28 -1.47 1.57 -0.40
N LEU A 29 -2.13 2.24 0.52
CA LEU A 29 -2.61 1.68 1.77
C LEU A 29 -4.00 1.12 1.52
N VAL A 30 -4.10 -0.18 1.30
CA VAL A 30 -5.34 -0.87 0.94
C VAL A 30 -6.04 -1.36 2.19
N ASN A 31 -7.29 -0.94 2.41
CA ASN A 31 -8.09 -1.47 3.51
C ASN A 31 -8.62 -2.86 3.13
N ILE A 32 -8.24 -3.87 3.91
CA ILE A 32 -8.63 -5.26 3.72
C ILE A 32 -9.63 -5.76 4.78
N GLU A 33 -10.16 -4.85 5.59
CA GLU A 33 -11.12 -5.19 6.63
C GLU A 33 -12.40 -5.81 6.03
N GLY A 34 -12.84 -6.92 6.62
CA GLY A 34 -14.04 -7.63 6.16
C GLY A 34 -13.85 -8.57 4.96
N ARG A 35 -12.64 -8.67 4.38
CA ARG A 35 -12.38 -9.67 3.34
C ARG A 35 -12.22 -11.06 3.95
N PRO A 36 -12.94 -12.07 3.43
CA PRO A 36 -12.84 -13.44 3.95
C PRO A 36 -11.41 -14.00 3.88
N GLU A 37 -10.66 -13.60 2.85
CA GLU A 37 -9.30 -14.07 2.57
C GLU A 37 -8.22 -13.37 3.41
N ALA A 38 -8.53 -12.24 4.03
CA ALA A 38 -7.59 -11.53 4.91
C ALA A 38 -7.31 -12.30 6.20
N ARG A 39 -8.21 -13.18 6.62
CA ARG A 39 -8.07 -13.99 7.85
C ARG A 39 -7.03 -15.09 7.73
N ASP A 40 -6.72 -15.58 6.53
CA ASP A 40 -5.77 -16.70 6.29
C ASP A 40 -4.37 -16.21 5.87
N ARG A 41 -4.19 -14.89 5.69
CA ARG A 41 -2.87 -14.28 5.48
C ARG A 41 -2.13 -14.07 6.82
N SER A 42 -2.21 -15.08 7.72
CA SER A 42 -1.29 -15.18 8.85
C SER A 42 0.14 -15.12 8.29
N PHE A 43 0.84 -14.04 8.62
CA PHE A 43 2.27 -13.82 8.46
C PHE A 43 3.04 -15.01 7.86
N LYS A 44 2.95 -15.24 6.55
CA LYS A 44 3.95 -16.08 5.89
C LYS A 44 5.24 -15.29 5.95
N THR A 45 6.05 -15.62 6.92
CA THR A 45 7.40 -15.14 7.13
C THR A 45 8.25 -15.39 5.88
N SER A 46 8.21 -14.44 4.95
CA SER A 46 9.30 -14.29 4.02
C SER A 46 10.49 -13.79 4.82
N THR A 47 11.60 -14.46 4.72
CA THR A 47 12.90 -14.24 5.35
C THR A 47 12.95 -13.11 6.39
N ILE A 48 12.95 -13.45 7.67
CA ILE A 48 13.05 -12.49 8.77
C ILE A 48 14.38 -11.74 8.63
N THR A 49 14.32 -10.50 8.21
CA THR A 49 15.49 -9.62 8.22
C THR A 49 15.84 -9.27 9.67
N GLY A 50 17.09 -8.87 9.94
CA GLY A 50 17.50 -8.47 11.30
C GLY A 50 16.59 -7.40 11.92
N THR A 51 16.04 -6.50 11.10
CA THR A 51 15.13 -5.43 11.52
C THR A 51 13.77 -5.97 11.97
N THR A 52 13.20 -6.96 11.25
CA THR A 52 11.93 -7.60 11.64
C THR A 52 12.09 -8.47 12.86
N ALA A 53 13.24 -9.14 13.02
CA ALA A 53 13.55 -9.89 14.24
C ALA A 53 13.65 -8.99 15.48
N ALA A 54 14.25 -7.79 15.35
CA ALA A 54 14.33 -6.81 16.41
C ALA A 54 12.94 -6.28 16.83
N LEU A 55 12.04 -6.07 15.87
CA LEU A 55 10.65 -5.68 16.16
C LEU A 55 9.91 -6.83 16.87
N ALA A 56 10.02 -8.05 16.39
CA ALA A 56 9.41 -9.23 17.01
C ALA A 56 9.88 -9.41 18.46
N LYS A 57 11.17 -9.23 18.73
CA LYS A 57 11.74 -9.26 20.08
C LYS A 57 11.16 -8.14 20.96
N ALA A 58 11.04 -6.94 20.45
CA ALA A 58 10.48 -5.80 21.19
C ALA A 58 8.99 -6.00 21.53
N MET A 59 8.22 -6.63 20.63
CA MET A 59 6.83 -7.02 20.89
C MET A 59 6.76 -8.10 21.99
N ALA A 60 7.59 -9.14 21.93
CA ALA A 60 7.63 -10.21 22.91
C ALA A 60 8.02 -9.72 24.32
N THR A 61 8.87 -8.70 24.41
CA THR A 61 9.26 -8.07 25.69
C THR A 61 8.30 -7.00 26.20
N GLY A 62 7.22 -6.71 25.43
CA GLY A 62 6.25 -5.67 25.77
C GLY A 62 6.78 -4.24 25.61
N ALA A 63 7.95 -4.06 25.00
CA ALA A 63 8.51 -2.72 24.73
C ALA A 63 7.77 -1.97 23.60
N VAL A 64 7.12 -2.72 22.71
CA VAL A 64 6.32 -2.20 21.60
C VAL A 64 5.01 -2.96 21.51
N LYS A 65 3.92 -2.25 21.33
CA LYS A 65 2.60 -2.80 21.01
C LYS A 65 2.18 -2.30 19.63
N LEU A 66 1.75 -3.19 18.77
CA LEU A 66 1.13 -2.80 17.51
C LEU A 66 -0.37 -2.57 17.75
N SER A 67 -0.91 -1.52 17.12
CA SER A 67 -2.34 -1.29 17.17
C SER A 67 -3.11 -2.39 16.43
N SER A 68 -4.39 -2.57 16.75
CA SER A 68 -5.28 -3.50 16.03
C SER A 68 -5.47 -3.14 14.54
N GLN A 69 -4.98 -1.98 14.13
CA GLN A 69 -5.01 -1.52 12.74
C GLN A 69 -4.07 -2.29 11.82
N VAL A 70 -3.01 -2.93 12.34
CA VAL A 70 -2.01 -3.65 11.52
C VAL A 70 -2.64 -4.71 10.61
N GLY A 71 -3.63 -5.45 11.11
CA GLY A 71 -4.33 -6.48 10.34
C GLY A 71 -5.38 -5.95 9.37
N ARG A 72 -5.61 -4.63 9.33
CA ARG A 72 -6.63 -4.01 8.48
C ARG A 72 -6.10 -3.48 7.17
N PHE A 73 -4.79 -3.37 7.03
CA PHE A 73 -4.17 -2.72 5.88
C PHE A 73 -3.11 -3.61 5.22
N GLU A 74 -3.10 -3.55 3.91
CA GLU A 74 -2.02 -4.02 3.05
C GLU A 74 -1.32 -2.82 2.42
N VAL A 75 0.02 -2.82 2.38
CA VAL A 75 0.81 -1.75 1.77
C VAL A 75 1.38 -2.27 0.45
N LEU A 76 0.98 -1.64 -0.63
CA LEU A 76 1.39 -1.99 -1.98
C LEU A 76 2.21 -0.84 -2.58
N PRO A 77 3.50 -1.02 -2.89
CA PRO A 77 4.29 0.02 -3.54
C PRO A 77 3.80 0.24 -4.98
N VAL A 78 3.70 1.50 -5.39
CA VAL A 78 3.34 1.87 -6.78
C VAL A 78 4.62 1.82 -7.62
N VAL A 79 5.01 0.61 -7.99
CA VAL A 79 6.21 0.35 -8.78
C VAL A 79 5.90 -0.58 -9.94
N LYS A 80 6.66 -0.42 -11.00
CA LYS A 80 6.56 -1.29 -12.17
C LYS A 80 7.16 -2.67 -11.88
N GLY A 81 6.43 -3.72 -12.22
CA GLY A 81 6.93 -5.09 -12.16
C GLY A 81 8.02 -5.33 -13.23
N LYS A 82 8.99 -6.20 -12.91
CA LYS A 82 10.09 -6.53 -13.82
C LYS A 82 9.62 -7.11 -15.15
N ASP A 83 8.58 -7.93 -15.11
CA ASP A 83 8.01 -8.65 -16.26
C ASP A 83 6.73 -8.01 -16.79
N SER A 84 6.48 -6.74 -16.44
CA SER A 84 5.26 -6.04 -16.84
C SER A 84 5.23 -5.81 -18.36
N PRO A 85 4.15 -6.25 -19.04
CA PRO A 85 4.03 -6.08 -20.49
C PRO A 85 3.70 -4.64 -20.91
N TRP A 86 3.38 -3.77 -19.95
CA TRP A 86 2.84 -2.44 -20.20
C TRP A 86 3.92 -1.35 -20.11
N ALA A 87 4.51 -0.97 -21.24
CA ALA A 87 5.47 0.15 -21.26
C ALA A 87 4.82 1.47 -20.77
N GLY A 88 5.58 2.27 -20.00
CA GLY A 88 5.21 3.63 -19.60
C GLY A 88 4.09 3.77 -18.58
N ARG A 89 3.52 2.66 -18.07
CA ARG A 89 2.47 2.68 -17.05
C ARG A 89 2.64 1.55 -16.04
N ILE A 90 2.12 1.75 -14.85
CA ILE A 90 2.03 0.74 -13.79
C ILE A 90 0.57 0.30 -13.71
N SER A 91 0.30 -0.96 -13.99
CA SER A 91 -1.05 -1.51 -14.01
C SER A 91 -1.48 -1.99 -12.63
N ILE A 92 -2.77 -1.79 -12.30
CA ILE A 92 -3.39 -2.34 -11.10
C ILE A 92 -4.67 -3.07 -11.46
N GLY A 93 -4.90 -4.22 -10.84
CA GLY A 93 -6.11 -5.00 -11.05
C GLY A 93 -6.06 -6.35 -10.36
N ARG A 94 -7.12 -7.16 -10.53
CA ARG A 94 -7.25 -8.46 -9.89
C ARG A 94 -6.38 -9.56 -10.54
N ALA A 95 -6.08 -9.43 -11.83
CA ALA A 95 -5.28 -10.44 -12.53
C ALA A 95 -3.80 -10.36 -12.13
N ARG A 96 -3.16 -11.53 -11.99
CA ARG A 96 -1.78 -11.65 -11.50
C ARG A 96 -0.71 -11.09 -12.44
N ASN A 97 -1.07 -10.78 -13.68
CA ASN A 97 -0.19 -10.14 -14.65
C ASN A 97 -0.17 -8.60 -14.56
N ASN A 98 -0.86 -8.01 -13.57
CA ASN A 98 -0.70 -6.61 -13.26
C ASN A 98 0.56 -6.36 -12.43
N ASP A 99 1.07 -5.13 -12.50
CA ASP A 99 2.19 -4.69 -11.66
C ASP A 99 1.80 -4.70 -10.18
N ILE A 100 0.56 -4.26 -9.90
CA ILE A 100 -0.05 -4.24 -8.57
C ILE A 100 -1.29 -5.14 -8.60
N VAL A 101 -1.31 -6.17 -7.77
CA VAL A 101 -2.43 -7.12 -7.71
C VAL A 101 -3.27 -6.84 -6.47
N VAL A 102 -4.56 -6.57 -6.70
CA VAL A 102 -5.59 -6.44 -5.66
C VAL A 102 -6.59 -7.57 -5.83
N GLU A 103 -6.44 -8.63 -5.05
CA GLU A 103 -7.29 -9.84 -5.13
C GLU A 103 -8.66 -9.57 -4.49
N ASP A 104 -9.56 -8.95 -5.26
CA ASP A 104 -10.94 -8.68 -4.85
C ASP A 104 -11.87 -8.78 -6.06
N ASN A 105 -13.05 -9.40 -5.88
CA ASN A 105 -13.99 -9.64 -6.97
C ASN A 105 -14.63 -8.37 -7.54
N SER A 106 -14.67 -7.28 -6.77
CA SER A 106 -15.13 -5.98 -7.23
C SER A 106 -14.12 -5.27 -8.12
N VAL A 107 -12.84 -5.71 -8.09
CA VAL A 107 -11.75 -5.17 -8.89
C VAL A 107 -11.68 -5.89 -10.23
N SER A 108 -11.67 -5.18 -11.34
CA SER A 108 -11.52 -5.75 -12.69
C SER A 108 -10.15 -6.40 -12.89
N LYS A 109 -10.04 -7.34 -13.86
CA LYS A 109 -8.75 -8.00 -14.20
C LYS A 109 -7.64 -6.98 -14.44
N MET A 110 -7.92 -5.95 -15.24
CA MET A 110 -7.18 -4.70 -15.32
C MET A 110 -8.15 -3.60 -14.90
N HIS A 111 -7.83 -2.85 -13.87
CA HIS A 111 -8.77 -1.91 -13.26
C HIS A 111 -8.40 -0.46 -13.50
N ALA A 112 -7.14 -0.14 -13.28
CA ALA A 112 -6.62 1.21 -13.46
C ALA A 112 -5.13 1.17 -13.84
N ASN A 113 -4.60 2.31 -14.23
CA ASN A 113 -3.18 2.49 -14.53
C ASN A 113 -2.66 3.73 -13.81
N PHE A 114 -1.44 3.64 -13.29
CA PHE A 114 -0.66 4.79 -12.88
C PHE A 114 0.34 5.16 -13.97
N THR A 115 0.50 6.45 -14.20
CA THR A 115 1.57 7.01 -15.05
C THR A 115 2.34 8.03 -14.24
N GLN A 116 3.66 8.01 -14.38
CA GLN A 116 4.52 9.01 -13.75
C GLN A 116 4.87 10.11 -14.75
N GLU A 117 4.66 11.36 -14.37
CA GLU A 117 5.02 12.55 -15.17
C GLU A 117 5.84 13.49 -14.27
N GLY A 118 7.13 13.60 -14.57
CA GLY A 118 8.04 14.28 -13.67
C GLY A 118 8.09 13.61 -12.30
N ALA A 119 7.81 14.37 -11.25
CA ALA A 119 7.73 13.86 -9.87
C ALA A 119 6.29 13.42 -9.50
N GLY A 120 5.30 13.73 -10.32
CA GLY A 120 3.87 13.45 -10.06
C GLY A 120 3.43 12.10 -10.58
N PHE A 121 2.43 11.52 -9.93
CA PHE A 121 1.71 10.33 -10.38
C PHE A 121 0.29 10.69 -10.77
N HIS A 122 -0.19 10.05 -11.83
CA HIS A 122 -1.55 10.18 -12.32
C HIS A 122 -2.23 8.81 -12.34
N LEU A 123 -3.52 8.80 -12.05
CA LEU A 123 -4.38 7.63 -12.11
C LEU A 123 -5.34 7.76 -13.28
N THR A 124 -5.55 6.66 -14.01
CA THR A 124 -6.52 6.55 -15.08
C THR A 124 -7.34 5.28 -14.91
N ASP A 125 -8.67 5.38 -14.95
CA ASP A 125 -9.54 4.20 -14.98
C ASP A 125 -9.38 3.46 -16.31
N ALA A 126 -9.06 2.17 -16.30
CA ALA A 126 -8.86 1.33 -17.48
C ALA A 126 -10.17 0.70 -17.99
N GLN A 127 -11.27 1.45 -17.97
CA GLN A 127 -12.63 0.97 -18.29
C GLN A 127 -13.07 -0.16 -17.37
N SER A 128 -12.85 0.03 -16.09
CA SER A 128 -13.20 -0.97 -15.09
C SER A 128 -14.72 -1.12 -14.92
N HIS A 129 -15.16 -2.31 -14.51
CA HIS A 129 -16.60 -2.59 -14.40
C HIS A 129 -17.29 -1.73 -13.33
N ASN A 130 -16.68 -1.63 -12.16
CA ASN A 130 -17.24 -0.86 -11.03
C ASN A 130 -16.73 0.59 -10.95
N GLY A 131 -15.70 0.91 -11.71
CA GLY A 131 -15.12 2.25 -11.75
C GLY A 131 -14.10 2.53 -10.65
N VAL A 132 -13.43 3.66 -10.80
CA VAL A 132 -12.51 4.25 -9.84
C VAL A 132 -13.12 5.49 -9.25
N THR A 133 -13.05 5.66 -7.93
CA THR A 133 -13.45 6.90 -7.27
C THR A 133 -12.23 7.55 -6.63
N LEU A 134 -12.05 8.84 -6.85
CA LEU A 134 -10.99 9.66 -6.25
C LEU A 134 -11.64 10.78 -5.41
N ASN A 135 -11.34 10.80 -4.11
CA ASN A 135 -11.87 11.78 -3.15
C ASN A 135 -13.41 11.97 -3.25
N GLY A 136 -14.12 10.84 -3.36
CA GLY A 136 -15.58 10.82 -3.46
C GLY A 136 -16.14 11.10 -4.86
N LYS A 137 -15.31 11.47 -5.85
CA LYS A 137 -15.76 11.68 -7.24
C LYS A 137 -15.38 10.47 -8.10
N LYS A 138 -16.36 9.88 -8.79
CA LYS A 138 -16.11 8.82 -9.77
C LYS A 138 -15.39 9.39 -10.99
N LEU A 139 -14.36 8.70 -11.45
CA LEU A 139 -13.65 9.06 -12.68
C LEU A 139 -14.40 8.54 -13.90
N ASP A 140 -14.39 9.31 -14.97
CA ASP A 140 -14.83 8.82 -16.26
C ASP A 140 -13.79 7.81 -16.83
N PRO A 141 -14.22 6.79 -17.59
CA PRO A 141 -13.30 5.86 -18.20
C PRO A 141 -12.28 6.57 -19.09
N GLY A 142 -10.98 6.34 -18.83
CA GLY A 142 -9.89 7.03 -19.53
C GLY A 142 -9.56 8.43 -18.99
N GLU A 143 -10.32 8.95 -18.05
CA GLU A 143 -9.99 10.22 -17.39
C GLU A 143 -8.71 10.07 -16.57
N LYS A 144 -7.75 10.98 -16.84
CA LYS A 144 -6.46 11.03 -16.14
C LYS A 144 -6.51 12.08 -15.03
N ARG A 145 -6.16 11.68 -13.82
CA ARG A 145 -6.13 12.56 -12.64
C ARG A 145 -4.80 12.47 -11.90
N GLU A 146 -4.26 13.64 -11.61
CA GLU A 146 -3.10 13.77 -10.73
C GLU A 146 -3.44 13.30 -9.32
N LEU A 147 -2.51 12.55 -8.69
CA LEU A 147 -2.62 12.06 -7.32
C LEU A 147 -1.76 12.89 -6.39
N LYS A 148 -2.32 13.13 -5.20
CA LYS A 148 -1.62 13.77 -4.08
C LYS A 148 -1.59 12.82 -2.88
N SER A 149 -0.52 12.90 -2.11
CA SER A 149 -0.43 12.12 -0.87
C SER A 149 -1.61 12.42 0.05
N GLY A 150 -2.28 11.37 0.52
CA GLY A 150 -3.52 11.44 1.29
C GLY A 150 -4.79 11.26 0.48
N ASP A 151 -4.71 11.17 -0.85
CA ASP A 151 -5.89 10.96 -1.69
C ASP A 151 -6.59 9.64 -1.37
N ALA A 152 -7.91 9.72 -1.17
CA ALA A 152 -8.78 8.57 -0.95
C ALA A 152 -9.24 7.99 -2.29
N LEU A 153 -8.93 6.73 -2.52
CA LEU A 153 -9.31 5.98 -3.71
C LEU A 153 -10.31 4.88 -3.33
N ILE A 154 -11.24 4.59 -4.23
CA ILE A 154 -12.02 3.35 -4.20
C ILE A 154 -11.81 2.66 -5.54
N LEU A 155 -11.21 1.47 -5.51
CA LEU A 155 -10.98 0.63 -6.69
C LEU A 155 -12.06 -0.46 -6.73
N GLY A 156 -13.11 -0.24 -7.51
CA GLY A 156 -14.30 -1.09 -7.44
C GLY A 156 -15.02 -0.92 -6.10
N GLY A 157 -14.88 -1.89 -5.19
CA GLY A 157 -15.38 -1.81 -3.82
C GLY A 157 -14.28 -1.69 -2.76
N VAL A 158 -13.02 -1.50 -3.15
CA VAL A 158 -11.85 -1.57 -2.27
C VAL A 158 -11.37 -0.18 -1.86
N PRO A 159 -11.58 0.22 -0.59
CA PRO A 159 -11.04 1.48 -0.08
C PRO A 159 -9.53 1.45 -0.02
N THR A 160 -8.90 2.49 -0.52
CA THR A 160 -7.46 2.59 -0.66
C THR A 160 -7.02 4.03 -0.45
N THR A 161 -5.88 4.27 0.17
CA THR A 161 -5.30 5.61 0.30
C THR A 161 -3.96 5.65 -0.44
N TYR A 162 -3.76 6.68 -1.27
CA TYR A 162 -2.48 6.94 -1.92
C TYR A 162 -1.59 7.76 -0.99
N LEU A 163 -0.36 7.28 -0.72
CA LEU A 163 0.58 7.89 0.21
C LEU A 163 1.97 8.00 -0.43
N ASP A 164 2.63 9.13 -0.25
CA ASP A 164 4.09 9.16 -0.42
C ASP A 164 4.78 8.45 0.76
N ALA A 165 6.10 8.27 0.67
CA ALA A 165 6.86 7.55 1.69
C ALA A 165 6.84 8.26 3.05
N GLY A 166 6.83 9.60 3.05
CA GLY A 166 6.77 10.38 4.28
C GLY A 166 5.44 10.20 5.01
N ALA A 167 4.33 10.26 4.27
CA ALA A 167 2.98 10.05 4.82
C ALA A 167 2.78 8.60 5.30
N LEU A 168 3.35 7.60 4.60
CA LEU A 168 3.34 6.23 5.08
C LEU A 168 4.12 6.08 6.40
N TYR A 169 5.31 6.70 6.51
CA TYR A 169 6.08 6.71 7.73
C TYR A 169 5.29 7.33 8.89
N ASP A 170 4.68 8.51 8.67
CA ASP A 170 3.89 9.23 9.66
C ASP A 170 2.67 8.40 10.11
N PHE A 171 1.97 7.73 9.17
CA PHE A 171 0.89 6.79 9.47
C PHE A 171 1.39 5.63 10.35
N ILE A 172 2.52 5.01 10.02
CA ILE A 172 3.07 3.91 10.81
C ILE A 172 3.42 4.38 12.24
N LYS A 173 4.06 5.53 12.37
CA LYS A 173 4.47 6.05 13.70
C LYS A 173 3.29 6.43 14.55
N ARG A 174 2.26 7.05 13.97
CA ARG A 174 1.09 7.54 14.71
C ARG A 174 0.04 6.48 14.97
N ASP A 175 -0.30 5.70 13.94
CA ASP A 175 -1.50 4.86 13.97
C ASP A 175 -1.20 3.36 14.18
N VAL A 176 0.03 2.93 13.91
CA VAL A 176 0.42 1.51 13.98
C VAL A 176 1.36 1.21 15.14
N LEU A 177 2.43 1.98 15.29
CA LEU A 177 3.42 1.80 16.36
C LEU A 177 2.97 2.52 17.63
N GLN A 178 2.79 1.75 18.70
CA GLN A 178 2.58 2.28 20.05
C GLN A 178 3.80 1.89 20.89
N GLU A 179 4.78 2.80 20.98
CA GLU A 179 5.92 2.59 21.86
C GLU A 179 5.50 2.87 23.31
N ILE A 180 5.69 1.90 24.17
CA ILE A 180 5.41 2.04 25.60
C ILE A 180 6.64 2.68 26.22
N VAL A 181 6.54 3.98 26.47
CA VAL A 181 7.55 4.70 27.26
C VAL A 181 7.36 4.25 28.71
N LYS A 182 8.40 3.58 29.27
CA LYS A 182 8.46 3.23 30.68
C LYS A 182 9.07 4.38 31.49
#